data_a2804897cac0e9a95adae72e0f8604aa
#
_entry.id   a2804897cac0e9a95adae72e0f8604aa
#
_cell.length_a   1.000
_cell.length_b   1.000
_cell.length_c   1.000
_cell.angle_alpha   90.00
_cell.angle_beta   90.00
_cell.angle_gamma   90.00
#
_symmetry.space_group_name_H-M   'P 1'
#
loop_
_entity.id
_entity.type
_entity.pdbx_description
1 polymer ?
#
loop_
_entity_poly.entity_id
_entity_poly.type
_entity_poly.pdbx_seq_one_letter_code
_entity_poly.pdbx_strand_id
1 'polypeptide(L)'
;DEIAETPSADERESVESDIESIESSSKESEENDTSAESQPITKQRTLLIVEDDPQIHTLLHEILHHEYNVLHAYDGAEGLQMIRSQMPEIVISDIRMPEMDGIALCKTIKNDPQLCHVILILLTAKNRIEERIEGYNCGADAYINKPFRADHLISIIHNQQANRDRMKAFFHSQNPTSEQNDEDNDNRIPDSLSEIDRRFLEKLHQFIDKSIENPDININVIAVELGFSRTSFYRKMKGLTGLAPNDYVRNFKMKKAAKLILEGNLSIAEISDQTGFGTQSHFSTAFKKYFGVSPKDYKEKWKAEQQQKNRTK
;
A
#
# COMPACT_ATOMS: atom_id res chain seq x y z
N ASP A 1 -14.94 -36.41 25.89
CA ASP A 1 -16.14 -35.57 25.75
C ASP A 1 -15.84 -34.18 26.33
N GLU A 2 -15.17 -33.32 25.56
CA GLU A 2 -15.03 -31.91 25.88
C GLU A 2 -15.77 -31.11 24.80
N ILE A 3 -16.84 -30.46 25.25
CA ILE A 3 -17.71 -29.61 24.44
C ILE A 3 -17.04 -28.26 24.33
N ALA A 4 -16.69 -27.85 23.13
CA ALA A 4 -16.18 -26.49 22.85
C ALA A 4 -17.31 -25.46 23.04
N GLU A 5 -17.15 -24.58 24.03
CA GLU A 5 -18.04 -23.43 24.26
C GLU A 5 -17.92 -22.42 23.12
N THR A 6 -19.06 -22.06 22.53
CA THR A 6 -19.20 -20.96 21.59
C THR A 6 -19.26 -19.65 22.36
N PRO A 7 -18.58 -18.58 21.90
CA PRO A 7 -18.60 -17.28 22.58
C PRO A 7 -20.01 -16.66 22.59
N SER A 8 -20.35 -16.00 23.71
CA SER A 8 -21.66 -15.41 23.96
C SER A 8 -21.93 -14.15 23.08
N ALA A 9 -23.22 -13.80 22.96
CA ALA A 9 -23.69 -12.68 22.14
C ALA A 9 -23.11 -11.32 22.56
N ASP A 10 -22.74 -11.15 23.83
CA ASP A 10 -22.18 -9.90 24.37
C ASP A 10 -20.75 -9.59 23.88
N GLU A 11 -19.97 -10.61 23.50
CA GLU A 11 -18.63 -10.39 22.93
C GLU A 11 -18.67 -9.94 21.46
N ARG A 12 -19.79 -10.08 20.78
CA ARG A 12 -19.97 -9.62 19.40
C ARG A 12 -20.38 -8.16 19.31
N GLU A 13 -21.13 -7.64 20.28
CA GLU A 13 -21.55 -6.22 20.34
C GLU A 13 -20.38 -5.27 20.65
N SER A 14 -19.41 -5.69 21.49
CA SER A 14 -18.27 -4.83 21.83
C SER A 14 -17.29 -4.63 20.67
N VAL A 15 -17.25 -5.56 19.70
CA VAL A 15 -16.36 -5.47 18.53
C VAL A 15 -16.99 -4.61 17.40
N GLU A 16 -18.33 -4.56 17.33
CA GLU A 16 -19.02 -3.71 16.35
C GLU A 16 -19.02 -2.23 16.77
N SER A 17 -19.05 -1.91 18.06
CA SER A 17 -19.01 -0.52 18.56
C SER A 17 -17.66 0.18 18.31
N ASP A 18 -16.56 -0.57 18.34
CA ASP A 18 -15.22 -0.02 18.06
C ASP A 18 -14.96 0.23 16.56
N ILE A 19 -15.75 -0.42 15.70
CA ILE A 19 -15.63 -0.23 14.24
C ILE A 19 -16.43 1.00 13.76
N GLU A 20 -17.59 1.27 14.34
CA GLU A 20 -18.39 2.46 14.03
C GLU A 20 -17.71 3.77 14.51
N SER A 21 -16.93 3.71 15.60
CA SER A 21 -16.20 4.89 16.09
C SER A 21 -15.02 5.30 15.19
N ILE A 22 -14.49 4.40 14.35
CA ILE A 22 -13.42 4.69 13.39
C ILE A 22 -13.99 5.21 12.05
N GLU A 23 -15.21 4.79 11.66
CA GLU A 23 -15.87 5.28 10.45
C GLU A 23 -16.63 6.60 10.67
N SER A 24 -17.13 6.86 11.87
CA SER A 24 -17.85 8.11 12.20
C SER A 24 -16.93 9.32 12.38
N SER A 25 -15.67 9.14 12.76
CA SER A 25 -14.69 10.24 12.83
C SER A 25 -14.18 10.75 11.47
N SER A 26 -14.64 10.16 10.37
CA SER A 26 -14.30 10.60 9.01
C SER A 26 -15.41 11.37 8.29
N LYS A 27 -16.57 11.61 8.93
CA LYS A 27 -17.74 12.22 8.28
C LYS A 27 -18.29 13.50 8.94
N GLU A 28 -17.77 13.93 10.09
CA GLU A 28 -18.25 15.13 10.75
C GLU A 28 -17.13 16.16 10.92
N SER A 29 -16.82 16.90 9.85
CA SER A 29 -16.27 18.25 9.92
C SER A 29 -16.39 18.99 8.58
N GLU A 30 -17.62 19.19 8.12
CA GLU A 30 -17.97 20.29 7.23
C GLU A 30 -19.18 20.99 7.86
N GLU A 31 -18.93 22.07 8.62
CA GLU A 31 -19.68 23.34 8.63
C GLU A 31 -19.23 24.25 9.77
N ASN A 32 -18.86 25.50 9.36
CA ASN A 32 -18.73 26.73 10.14
C ASN A 32 -17.53 26.90 11.10
N ASP A 33 -16.61 27.79 10.91
CA ASP A 33 -16.74 29.25 10.88
C ASP A 33 -15.37 29.92 10.62
N THR A 34 -15.43 31.10 10.05
CA THR A 34 -14.51 32.20 9.79
C THR A 34 -13.16 32.28 10.52
N SER A 35 -12.13 32.54 9.69
CA SER A 35 -10.94 33.38 9.94
C SER A 35 -9.89 32.90 10.96
N ALA A 36 -8.98 32.08 10.48
CA ALA A 36 -7.54 32.14 10.73
C ALA A 36 -6.88 31.25 9.66
N GLU A 37 -5.87 31.74 8.97
CA GLU A 37 -5.07 30.96 8.03
C GLU A 37 -4.43 29.77 8.76
N SER A 38 -5.15 28.67 8.91
CA SER A 38 -4.60 27.39 9.31
C SER A 38 -4.04 26.73 8.05
N GLN A 39 -2.73 26.74 7.93
CA GLN A 39 -2.02 25.85 7.02
C GLN A 39 -2.61 24.45 7.15
N PRO A 40 -2.82 23.70 6.04
CA PRO A 40 -3.31 22.34 6.12
C PRO A 40 -2.33 21.56 7.00
N ILE A 41 -2.83 20.91 8.06
CA ILE A 41 -2.07 19.94 8.85
C ILE A 41 -1.80 18.78 7.93
N THR A 42 -0.74 18.87 7.14
CA THR A 42 -0.18 17.73 6.41
C THR A 42 0.25 16.74 7.48
N LYS A 43 -0.42 15.61 7.58
CA LYS A 43 -0.02 14.50 8.46
C LYS A 43 1.44 14.21 8.17
N GLN A 44 2.35 14.64 9.04
CA GLN A 44 3.79 14.40 8.88
C GLN A 44 4.02 12.90 8.79
N ARG A 45 4.83 12.47 7.83
CA ARG A 45 5.21 11.06 7.67
C ARG A 45 5.99 10.60 8.89
N THR A 46 5.78 9.36 9.29
CA THR A 46 6.47 8.79 10.45
C THR A 46 7.77 8.14 10.02
N LEU A 47 8.87 8.52 10.69
CA LEU A 47 10.21 8.02 10.49
C LEU A 47 10.75 7.48 11.82
N LEU A 48 11.38 6.30 11.80
CA LEU A 48 12.03 5.69 12.96
C LEU A 48 13.54 5.80 12.80
N ILE A 49 14.20 6.31 13.83
CA ILE A 49 15.66 6.27 14.02
C ILE A 49 16.00 5.08 14.91
N VAL A 50 16.94 4.24 14.49
CA VAL A 50 17.50 3.11 15.24
C VAL A 50 19.00 3.31 15.31
N GLU A 51 19.48 3.82 16.45
CA GLU A 51 20.88 4.25 16.64
C GLU A 51 21.23 4.17 18.11
N ASP A 52 22.31 3.48 18.46
CA ASP A 52 22.77 3.30 19.85
C ASP A 52 23.68 4.43 20.36
N ASP A 53 24.35 5.16 19.44
CA ASP A 53 25.16 6.33 19.82
C ASP A 53 24.26 7.55 20.09
N PRO A 54 24.20 8.06 21.33
CA PRO A 54 23.34 9.19 21.70
C PRO A 54 23.64 10.48 20.92
N GLN A 55 24.87 10.69 20.48
CA GLN A 55 25.27 11.90 19.76
C GLN A 55 24.74 11.84 18.31
N ILE A 56 24.92 10.70 17.66
CA ILE A 56 24.41 10.49 16.30
C ILE A 56 22.89 10.48 16.31
N HIS A 57 22.29 9.85 17.33
CA HIS A 57 20.84 9.82 17.52
C HIS A 57 20.26 11.23 17.63
N THR A 58 20.84 12.08 18.48
CA THR A 58 20.43 13.49 18.63
C THR A 58 20.62 14.26 17.32
N LEU A 59 21.75 14.08 16.64
CA LEU A 59 21.99 14.72 15.35
C LEU A 59 20.94 14.35 14.30
N LEU A 60 20.60 13.07 14.20
CA LEU A 60 19.55 12.59 13.27
C LEU A 60 18.19 13.20 13.62
N HIS A 61 17.85 13.27 14.91
CA HIS A 61 16.62 13.91 15.36
C HIS A 61 16.56 15.38 14.94
N GLU A 62 17.62 16.15 15.22
CA GLU A 62 17.71 17.58 14.85
C GLU A 62 17.58 17.83 13.34
N ILE A 63 18.10 16.92 12.51
CA ILE A 63 18.01 17.03 11.06
C ILE A 63 16.57 16.76 10.59
N LEU A 64 15.83 15.84 11.24
CA LEU A 64 14.63 15.22 10.67
C LEU A 64 13.32 15.67 11.31
N HIS A 65 13.32 16.16 12.55
CA HIS A 65 12.09 16.48 13.31
C HIS A 65 11.23 17.59 12.69
N HIS A 66 11.80 18.42 11.84
CA HIS A 66 11.04 19.49 11.16
C HIS A 66 10.10 18.97 10.06
N GLU A 67 10.47 17.85 9.42
CA GLU A 67 9.71 17.29 8.27
C GLU A 67 8.96 16.00 8.62
N TYR A 68 9.39 15.31 9.69
CA TYR A 68 8.90 13.97 10.06
C TYR A 68 8.41 13.91 11.50
N ASN A 69 7.42 13.04 11.73
CA ASN A 69 7.13 12.55 13.08
C ASN A 69 8.17 11.47 13.41
N VAL A 70 9.17 11.83 14.24
CA VAL A 70 10.33 10.98 14.51
C VAL A 70 10.07 10.07 15.72
N LEU A 71 10.19 8.76 15.49
CA LEU A 71 10.22 7.72 16.52
C LEU A 71 11.67 7.32 16.81
N HIS A 72 11.92 6.76 17.98
CA HIS A 72 13.24 6.47 18.50
C HIS A 72 13.37 5.03 19.00
N ALA A 73 14.46 4.35 18.63
CA ALA A 73 14.89 3.07 19.17
C ALA A 73 16.42 3.08 19.30
N TYR A 74 16.96 2.35 20.26
CA TYR A 74 18.38 2.37 20.59
C TYR A 74 19.11 1.07 20.24
N ASP A 75 18.38 0.07 19.77
CA ASP A 75 18.90 -1.17 19.18
C ASP A 75 17.94 -1.75 18.15
N GLY A 76 18.40 -2.75 17.40
CA GLY A 76 17.59 -3.36 16.34
C GLY A 76 16.40 -4.17 16.86
N ALA A 77 16.45 -4.70 18.09
CA ALA A 77 15.34 -5.47 18.65
C ALA A 77 14.18 -4.56 19.07
N GLU A 78 14.49 -3.44 19.74
CA GLU A 78 13.53 -2.37 20.03
C GLU A 78 12.99 -1.78 18.72
N GLY A 79 13.87 -1.51 17.75
CA GLY A 79 13.51 -1.03 16.42
C GLY A 79 12.50 -1.94 15.73
N LEU A 80 12.72 -3.25 15.74
CA LEU A 80 11.81 -4.22 15.14
C LEU A 80 10.44 -4.23 15.84
N GLN A 81 10.41 -4.12 17.17
CA GLN A 81 9.15 -4.03 17.93
C GLN A 81 8.37 -2.76 17.56
N MET A 82 9.06 -1.62 17.47
CA MET A 82 8.44 -0.36 17.08
C MET A 82 7.94 -0.40 15.62
N ILE A 83 8.71 -0.98 14.70
CA ILE A 83 8.28 -1.13 13.31
C ILE A 83 6.97 -1.94 13.24
N ARG A 84 6.86 -3.03 13.98
CA ARG A 84 5.64 -3.86 14.00
C ARG A 84 4.43 -3.15 14.60
N SER A 85 4.63 -2.35 15.64
CA SER A 85 3.54 -1.66 16.34
C SER A 85 3.13 -0.35 15.65
N GLN A 86 4.10 0.49 15.27
CA GLN A 86 3.87 1.84 14.76
C GLN A 86 3.83 1.92 13.22
N MET A 87 4.45 0.93 12.53
CA MET A 87 4.51 0.86 11.06
C MET A 87 5.02 2.17 10.41
N PRO A 88 6.22 2.64 10.77
CA PRO A 88 6.78 3.85 10.17
C PRO A 88 6.95 3.66 8.65
N GLU A 89 6.87 4.75 7.90
CA GLU A 89 7.09 4.70 6.45
C GLU A 89 8.58 4.54 6.12
N ILE A 90 9.45 5.08 6.99
CA ILE A 90 10.90 5.10 6.81
C ILE A 90 11.57 4.65 8.10
N VAL A 91 12.62 3.87 7.96
CA VAL A 91 13.53 3.49 9.04
C VAL A 91 14.95 3.88 8.63
N ILE A 92 15.64 4.59 9.50
CA ILE A 92 17.08 4.85 9.40
C ILE A 92 17.75 4.08 10.51
N SER A 93 18.64 3.15 10.17
CA SER A 93 19.30 2.31 11.18
C SER A 93 20.81 2.34 11.02
N ASP A 94 21.54 2.44 12.14
CA ASP A 94 22.95 2.08 12.13
C ASP A 94 23.11 0.58 11.85
N ILE A 95 24.25 0.21 11.29
CA ILE A 95 24.62 -1.20 11.09
C ILE A 95 25.07 -1.82 12.40
N ARG A 96 25.89 -1.10 13.19
CA ARG A 96 26.50 -1.65 14.41
C ARG A 96 25.77 -1.22 15.65
N MET A 97 24.97 -2.12 16.18
CA MET A 97 24.24 -1.90 17.42
C MET A 97 24.29 -3.17 18.29
N PRO A 98 24.14 -3.03 19.61
CA PRO A 98 23.99 -4.19 20.50
C PRO A 98 22.71 -4.97 20.19
N GLU A 99 22.58 -6.16 20.76
CA GLU A 99 21.46 -7.08 20.67
C GLU A 99 21.14 -7.54 19.23
N MET A 100 20.66 -6.66 18.37
CA MET A 100 20.38 -6.91 16.97
C MET A 100 21.03 -5.83 16.12
N ASP A 101 21.94 -6.21 15.24
CA ASP A 101 22.56 -5.28 14.29
C ASP A 101 21.61 -4.86 13.16
N GLY A 102 21.95 -3.74 12.47
CA GLY A 102 21.13 -3.18 11.41
C GLY A 102 21.00 -4.11 10.18
N ILE A 103 21.95 -5.00 9.93
CA ILE A 103 21.88 -5.99 8.84
C ILE A 103 20.87 -7.09 9.18
N ALA A 104 20.88 -7.59 10.42
CA ALA A 104 19.89 -8.55 10.90
C ALA A 104 18.48 -7.95 10.91
N LEU A 105 18.36 -6.70 11.38
CA LEU A 105 17.11 -5.93 11.31
C LEU A 105 16.63 -5.80 9.86
N CYS A 106 17.51 -5.41 8.94
CA CYS A 106 17.21 -5.31 7.51
C CYS A 106 16.69 -6.63 6.93
N LYS A 107 17.43 -7.72 7.13
CA LYS A 107 17.05 -9.06 6.66
C LYS A 107 15.67 -9.46 7.21
N THR A 108 15.43 -9.18 8.49
CA THR A 108 14.13 -9.48 9.14
C THR A 108 12.99 -8.70 8.49
N ILE A 109 13.15 -7.38 8.29
CA ILE A 109 12.14 -6.51 7.68
C ILE A 109 11.90 -6.90 6.22
N LYS A 110 12.98 -7.06 5.43
CA LYS A 110 12.87 -7.27 3.98
C LYS A 110 12.37 -8.67 3.61
N ASN A 111 12.56 -9.66 4.48
CA ASN A 111 12.01 -11.00 4.30
C ASN A 111 10.60 -11.18 4.90
N ASP A 112 10.12 -10.23 5.69
CA ASP A 112 8.76 -10.28 6.24
C ASP A 112 7.76 -9.67 5.24
N PRO A 113 6.81 -10.47 4.70
CA PRO A 113 5.81 -9.96 3.74
C PRO A 113 4.98 -8.79 4.27
N GLN A 114 4.85 -8.64 5.60
CA GLN A 114 4.10 -7.56 6.22
C GLN A 114 4.90 -6.25 6.29
N LEU A 115 6.24 -6.33 6.37
CA LEU A 115 7.14 -5.21 6.63
C LEU A 115 7.99 -4.80 5.43
N CYS A 116 8.20 -5.67 4.43
CA CYS A 116 9.17 -5.46 3.35
C CYS A 116 8.92 -4.19 2.51
N HIS A 117 7.72 -3.60 2.61
CA HIS A 117 7.40 -2.33 1.95
C HIS A 117 7.90 -1.09 2.71
N VAL A 118 8.38 -1.22 3.95
CA VAL A 118 8.98 -0.12 4.73
C VAL A 118 10.31 0.28 4.08
N ILE A 119 10.52 1.59 3.87
CA ILE A 119 11.79 2.11 3.36
C ILE A 119 12.84 1.99 4.46
N LEU A 120 13.94 1.28 4.18
CA LEU A 120 15.03 1.09 5.13
C LEU A 120 16.33 1.66 4.57
N ILE A 121 16.93 2.61 5.30
CA ILE A 121 18.20 3.26 4.98
C ILE A 121 19.20 2.84 6.06
N LEU A 122 20.34 2.27 5.65
CA LEU A 122 21.41 1.86 6.57
C LEU A 122 22.52 2.90 6.63
N LEU A 123 22.92 3.24 7.85
CA LEU A 123 24.09 4.07 8.11
C LEU A 123 25.30 3.15 8.33
N THR A 124 26.41 3.38 7.60
CA THR A 124 27.57 2.49 7.62
C THR A 124 28.88 3.25 7.84
N ALA A 125 29.83 2.67 8.56
CA ALA A 125 31.18 3.20 8.66
C ALA A 125 31.94 2.98 7.35
N LYS A 126 32.71 3.98 6.89
CA LYS A 126 33.34 4.09 5.57
C LYS A 126 34.33 2.97 5.20
N ASN A 127 34.80 2.13 6.14
CA ASN A 127 36.06 1.39 6.01
C ASN A 127 35.96 -0.14 5.84
N ARG A 128 34.78 -0.75 5.64
CA ARG A 128 34.67 -2.21 5.45
C ARG A 128 33.91 -2.56 4.19
N ILE A 129 34.67 -3.04 3.19
CA ILE A 129 34.13 -3.56 1.92
C ILE A 129 33.19 -4.74 2.19
N GLU A 130 33.48 -5.56 3.19
CA GLU A 130 32.71 -6.73 3.60
C GLU A 130 31.30 -6.35 4.10
N GLU A 131 31.19 -5.34 4.98
CA GLU A 131 29.89 -4.82 5.46
C GLU A 131 29.06 -4.22 4.32
N ARG A 132 29.69 -3.65 3.30
CA ARG A 132 29.00 -3.14 2.11
C ARG A 132 28.44 -4.27 1.25
N ILE A 133 29.17 -5.36 1.08
CA ILE A 133 28.72 -6.51 0.30
C ILE A 133 27.58 -7.23 1.01
N GLU A 134 27.68 -7.46 2.31
CA GLU A 134 26.59 -8.03 3.10
C GLU A 134 25.38 -7.11 3.16
N GLY A 135 25.63 -5.81 3.29
CA GLY A 135 24.60 -4.78 3.24
C GLY A 135 23.85 -4.76 1.91
N TYR A 136 24.52 -4.76 0.76
CA TYR A 136 23.85 -4.83 -0.54
C TYR A 136 22.97 -6.08 -0.68
N ASN A 137 23.35 -7.18 -0.05
CA ASN A 137 22.61 -8.43 -0.09
C ASN A 137 21.43 -8.51 0.89
N CYS A 138 21.32 -7.60 1.88
CA CYS A 138 20.20 -7.62 2.82
C CYS A 138 18.92 -6.94 2.26
N GLY A 139 19.01 -6.22 1.14
CA GLY A 139 17.86 -5.62 0.46
C GLY A 139 17.45 -4.25 1.00
N ALA A 140 18.33 -3.52 1.70
CA ALA A 140 18.07 -2.13 2.10
C ALA A 140 17.85 -1.22 0.88
N ASP A 141 16.98 -0.21 1.02
CA ASP A 141 16.63 0.70 -0.07
C ASP A 141 17.75 1.72 -0.34
N ALA A 142 18.57 2.06 0.67
CA ALA A 142 19.74 2.92 0.51
C ALA A 142 20.78 2.67 1.60
N TYR A 143 22.02 3.13 1.32
CA TYR A 143 23.18 3.13 2.24
C TYR A 143 23.80 4.50 2.30
N ILE A 144 24.14 4.95 3.50
CA ILE A 144 24.80 6.24 3.76
C ILE A 144 26.04 6.01 4.60
N ASN A 145 27.19 6.46 4.09
CA ASN A 145 28.46 6.35 4.84
C ASN A 145 28.55 7.43 5.92
N LYS A 146 28.90 7.03 7.14
CA LYS A 146 29.32 7.94 8.22
C LYS A 146 30.79 8.38 7.99
N PRO A 147 31.16 9.67 8.15
CA PRO A 147 30.29 10.81 8.45
C PRO A 147 29.49 11.27 7.21
N PHE A 148 28.25 11.67 7.43
CA PHE A 148 27.36 12.16 6.37
C PHE A 148 26.99 13.63 6.56
N ARG A 149 26.58 14.26 5.46
CA ARG A 149 26.04 15.62 5.47
C ARG A 149 24.51 15.56 5.55
N ALA A 150 23.90 16.52 6.26
CA ALA A 150 22.45 16.59 6.43
C ALA A 150 21.70 16.67 5.08
N ASP A 151 22.17 17.53 4.17
CA ASP A 151 21.59 17.68 2.82
C ASP A 151 21.63 16.38 2.00
N HIS A 152 22.70 15.60 2.13
CA HIS A 152 22.83 14.30 1.47
C HIS A 152 21.83 13.26 2.03
N LEU A 153 21.71 13.19 3.37
CA LEU A 153 20.73 12.32 4.05
C LEU A 153 19.30 12.65 3.60
N ILE A 154 18.90 13.93 3.67
CA ILE A 154 17.58 14.41 3.27
C ILE A 154 17.31 14.08 1.79
N SER A 155 18.29 14.32 0.90
CA SER A 155 18.14 14.02 -0.53
C SER A 155 17.88 12.53 -0.80
N ILE A 156 18.55 11.63 -0.08
CA ILE A 156 18.34 10.18 -0.21
C ILE A 156 16.93 9.81 0.27
N ILE A 157 16.51 10.33 1.43
CA ILE A 157 15.17 10.09 1.98
C ILE A 157 14.11 10.55 0.96
N HIS A 158 14.21 11.78 0.46
CA HIS A 158 13.27 12.33 -0.52
C HIS A 158 13.23 11.51 -1.81
N ASN A 159 14.38 11.03 -2.30
CA ASN A 159 14.42 10.17 -3.49
C ASN A 159 13.70 8.83 -3.26
N GLN A 160 13.91 8.19 -2.10
CA GLN A 160 13.22 6.94 -1.78
C GLN A 160 11.70 7.14 -1.63
N GLN A 161 11.29 8.25 -1.00
CA GLN A 161 9.87 8.62 -0.90
C GLN A 161 9.26 8.89 -2.28
N ALA A 162 9.93 9.69 -3.13
CA ALA A 162 9.45 9.99 -4.47
C ALA A 162 9.30 8.71 -5.32
N ASN A 163 10.20 7.74 -5.18
CA ASN A 163 10.07 6.43 -5.83
C ASN A 163 8.82 5.68 -5.33
N ARG A 164 8.58 5.68 -4.01
CA ARG A 164 7.40 5.07 -3.41
C ARG A 164 6.11 5.78 -3.83
N ASP A 165 6.11 7.10 -3.89
CA ASP A 165 4.96 7.89 -4.30
C ASP A 165 4.63 7.69 -5.78
N ARG A 166 5.65 7.59 -6.66
CA ARG A 166 5.43 7.22 -8.07
C ARG A 166 4.80 5.83 -8.20
N MET A 167 5.20 4.88 -7.38
CA MET A 167 4.61 3.55 -7.34
C MET A 167 3.14 3.61 -6.88
N LYS A 168 2.84 4.34 -5.79
CA LYS A 168 1.45 4.56 -5.36
C LYS A 168 0.63 5.26 -6.45
N ALA A 169 1.19 6.30 -7.09
CA ALA A 169 0.56 6.99 -8.21
C ALA A 169 0.26 6.06 -9.38
N PHE A 170 1.12 5.09 -9.68
CA PHE A 170 0.85 4.07 -10.69
C PHE A 170 -0.44 3.29 -10.41
N PHE A 171 -0.68 2.87 -9.17
CA PHE A 171 -1.91 2.17 -8.80
C PHE A 171 -3.15 3.08 -8.79
N HIS A 172 -2.96 4.40 -8.57
CA HIS A 172 -4.04 5.39 -8.63
C HIS A 172 -4.35 5.85 -10.06
N SER A 173 -3.32 6.02 -10.91
CA SER A 173 -3.46 6.51 -12.30
C SER A 173 -3.97 5.45 -13.28
N GLN A 174 -4.02 4.19 -12.86
CA GLN A 174 -4.68 3.14 -13.64
C GLN A 174 -6.21 3.33 -13.74
N ASN A 175 -6.73 4.53 -13.44
CA ASN A 175 -8.08 4.92 -13.82
C ASN A 175 -8.12 5.17 -15.34
N PRO A 176 -9.06 4.58 -16.06
CA PRO A 176 -9.07 4.48 -17.52
C PRO A 176 -9.46 5.78 -18.27
N THR A 177 -9.36 6.93 -17.62
CA THR A 177 -9.58 8.23 -18.27
C THR A 177 -8.36 8.75 -19.05
N SER A 178 -7.21 8.10 -18.96
CA SER A 178 -6.05 8.43 -19.77
C SER A 178 -6.05 7.63 -21.08
N GLU A 179 -5.93 8.33 -22.21
CA GLU A 179 -6.03 7.88 -23.60
C GLU A 179 -4.99 6.84 -24.07
N GLN A 180 -4.31 6.15 -23.17
CA GLN A 180 -3.33 5.11 -23.51
C GLN A 180 -3.97 3.74 -23.40
N ASN A 181 -4.61 3.33 -24.49
CA ASN A 181 -5.12 1.98 -24.74
C ASN A 181 -3.96 1.01 -25.06
N ASP A 182 -3.22 0.60 -24.06
CA ASP A 182 -2.43 -0.63 -24.16
C ASP A 182 -3.28 -1.79 -23.64
N GLU A 183 -3.77 -2.62 -24.56
CA GLU A 183 -4.64 -3.77 -24.29
C GLU A 183 -4.04 -4.78 -23.29
N ASP A 184 -2.73 -4.72 -23.02
CA ASP A 184 -2.00 -5.57 -22.07
C ASP A 184 -1.82 -4.98 -20.67
N ASN A 185 -2.33 -3.76 -20.38
CA ASN A 185 -1.92 -3.01 -19.18
C ASN A 185 -2.92 -3.11 -18.00
N ASP A 186 -3.94 -3.96 -18.08
CA ASP A 186 -5.15 -3.86 -17.26
C ASP A 186 -4.99 -4.23 -15.77
N ASN A 187 -3.99 -5.03 -15.41
CA ASN A 187 -3.62 -5.37 -14.02
C ASN A 187 -2.10 -5.56 -13.86
N ARG A 188 -1.33 -4.77 -14.61
CA ARG A 188 0.12 -4.88 -14.59
C ARG A 188 0.69 -4.54 -13.21
N ILE A 189 1.55 -5.43 -12.73
CA ILE A 189 2.35 -5.22 -11.53
C ILE A 189 3.65 -4.52 -11.96
N PRO A 190 4.04 -3.39 -11.33
CA PRO A 190 5.27 -2.67 -11.70
C PRO A 190 6.52 -3.54 -11.55
N ASP A 191 7.42 -3.47 -12.53
CA ASP A 191 8.69 -4.20 -12.50
C ASP A 191 9.65 -3.70 -11.40
N SER A 192 9.43 -2.49 -10.90
CA SER A 192 10.21 -1.86 -9.83
C SER A 192 9.92 -2.39 -8.42
N LEU A 193 8.93 -3.29 -8.28
CA LEU A 193 8.61 -3.91 -6.99
C LEU A 193 9.63 -4.95 -6.55
N SER A 194 9.78 -5.10 -5.23
CA SER A 194 10.51 -6.22 -4.66
C SER A 194 9.86 -7.55 -5.09
N GLU A 195 10.65 -8.61 -5.18
CA GLU A 195 10.15 -9.94 -5.54
C GLU A 195 9.04 -10.43 -4.56
N ILE A 196 9.16 -10.07 -3.28
CA ILE A 196 8.18 -10.42 -2.24
C ILE A 196 6.86 -9.67 -2.46
N ASP A 197 6.94 -8.36 -2.75
CA ASP A 197 5.76 -7.54 -3.04
C ASP A 197 5.08 -7.97 -4.35
N ARG A 198 5.87 -8.32 -5.36
CA ARG A 198 5.38 -8.86 -6.62
C ARG A 198 4.60 -10.15 -6.39
N ARG A 199 5.20 -11.13 -5.72
CA ARG A 199 4.53 -12.42 -5.40
C ARG A 199 3.28 -12.24 -4.55
N PHE A 200 3.29 -11.27 -3.64
CA PHE A 200 2.10 -10.93 -2.86
C PHE A 200 0.96 -10.44 -3.75
N LEU A 201 1.21 -9.49 -4.66
CA LEU A 201 0.20 -8.98 -5.59
C LEU A 201 -0.26 -10.05 -6.60
N GLU A 202 0.65 -10.89 -7.10
CA GLU A 202 0.31 -12.01 -7.98
C GLU A 202 -0.65 -12.99 -7.30
N LYS A 203 -0.37 -13.39 -6.05
CA LYS A 203 -1.27 -14.24 -5.27
C LYS A 203 -2.62 -13.56 -5.01
N LEU A 204 -2.61 -12.26 -4.69
CA LEU A 204 -3.83 -11.48 -4.51
C LEU A 204 -4.67 -11.45 -5.80
N HIS A 205 -4.06 -11.18 -6.96
CA HIS A 205 -4.73 -11.20 -8.25
C HIS A 205 -5.32 -12.57 -8.57
N GLN A 206 -4.54 -13.65 -8.41
CA GLN A 206 -5.00 -15.02 -8.62
C GLN A 206 -6.20 -15.37 -7.73
N PHE A 207 -6.16 -14.95 -6.45
CA PHE A 207 -7.26 -15.19 -5.53
C PHE A 207 -8.52 -14.40 -5.93
N ILE A 208 -8.38 -13.12 -6.26
CA ILE A 208 -9.50 -12.28 -6.72
C ILE A 208 -10.10 -12.87 -8.01
N ASP A 209 -9.30 -13.22 -9.00
CA ASP A 209 -9.77 -13.80 -10.27
C ASP A 209 -10.55 -15.11 -10.06
N LYS A 210 -10.03 -15.99 -9.19
CA LYS A 210 -10.68 -17.27 -8.86
C LYS A 210 -12.02 -17.10 -8.15
N SER A 211 -12.17 -16.03 -7.37
CA SER A 211 -13.32 -15.81 -6.49
C SER A 211 -14.16 -14.60 -6.94
N ILE A 212 -13.93 -14.07 -8.14
CA ILE A 212 -14.48 -12.77 -8.57
C ILE A 212 -16.00 -12.78 -8.66
N GLU A 213 -16.59 -13.92 -9.00
CA GLU A 213 -18.05 -14.12 -9.11
C GLU A 213 -18.74 -14.15 -7.74
N ASN A 214 -17.98 -14.42 -6.66
CA ASN A 214 -18.55 -14.49 -5.33
C ASN A 214 -18.84 -13.08 -4.79
N PRO A 215 -20.11 -12.70 -4.56
CA PRO A 215 -20.47 -11.40 -4.00
C PRO A 215 -20.06 -11.27 -2.52
N ASP A 216 -19.92 -12.38 -1.80
CA ASP A 216 -19.58 -12.42 -0.38
C ASP A 216 -18.07 -12.37 -0.11
N ILE A 217 -17.25 -12.24 -1.17
CA ILE A 217 -15.81 -12.07 -1.00
C ILE A 217 -15.54 -10.77 -0.26
N ASN A 218 -15.02 -10.89 0.93
CA ASN A 218 -14.66 -9.75 1.77
C ASN A 218 -13.17 -9.76 2.11
N ILE A 219 -12.69 -8.64 2.61
CA ILE A 219 -11.28 -8.42 2.91
C ILE A 219 -10.74 -9.40 3.96
N ASN A 220 -11.57 -9.86 4.90
CA ASN A 220 -11.15 -10.83 5.92
C ASN A 220 -10.80 -12.18 5.26
N VAL A 221 -11.62 -12.65 4.33
CA VAL A 221 -11.37 -13.89 3.59
C VAL A 221 -10.07 -13.79 2.78
N ILE A 222 -9.88 -12.67 2.07
CA ILE A 222 -8.65 -12.42 1.30
C ILE A 222 -7.43 -12.39 2.21
N ALA A 223 -7.50 -11.68 3.34
CA ALA A 223 -6.39 -11.57 4.26
C ALA A 223 -5.97 -12.94 4.81
N VAL A 224 -6.93 -13.75 5.29
CA VAL A 224 -6.69 -15.09 5.82
C VAL A 224 -6.04 -16.00 4.76
N GLU A 225 -6.56 -16.01 3.53
CA GLU A 225 -6.02 -16.82 2.44
C GLU A 225 -4.59 -16.47 2.11
N LEU A 226 -4.23 -15.18 2.20
CA LEU A 226 -2.87 -14.70 1.97
C LEU A 226 -1.96 -14.81 3.20
N GLY A 227 -2.47 -15.32 4.35
CA GLY A 227 -1.71 -15.50 5.58
C GLY A 227 -1.52 -14.22 6.39
N PHE A 228 -2.44 -13.25 6.27
CA PHE A 228 -2.40 -11.97 6.99
C PHE A 228 -3.54 -11.86 8.00
N SER A 229 -3.31 -11.12 9.09
CA SER A 229 -4.41 -10.53 9.85
C SER A 229 -5.08 -9.41 9.03
N ARG A 230 -6.35 -9.09 9.32
CA ARG A 230 -7.05 -7.98 8.64
C ARG A 230 -6.26 -6.66 8.71
N THR A 231 -5.74 -6.33 9.88
CA THR A 231 -4.98 -5.10 10.12
C THR A 231 -3.66 -5.10 9.34
N SER A 232 -2.90 -6.19 9.37
CA SER A 232 -1.64 -6.32 8.63
C SER A 232 -1.88 -6.25 7.12
N PHE A 233 -2.94 -6.89 6.62
CA PHE A 233 -3.32 -6.82 5.21
C PHE A 233 -3.67 -5.39 4.78
N TYR A 234 -4.47 -4.67 5.60
CA TYR A 234 -4.82 -3.29 5.34
C TYR A 234 -3.58 -2.40 5.26
N ARG A 235 -2.68 -2.50 6.25
CA ARG A 235 -1.44 -1.72 6.31
C ARG A 235 -0.53 -2.02 5.10
N LYS A 236 -0.36 -3.30 4.77
CA LYS A 236 0.41 -3.75 3.61
C LYS A 236 -0.12 -3.15 2.31
N MET A 237 -1.42 -3.28 2.06
CA MET A 237 -2.05 -2.75 0.86
C MET A 237 -1.91 -1.22 0.78
N LYS A 238 -2.19 -0.51 1.88
CA LYS A 238 -2.08 0.95 1.94
C LYS A 238 -0.64 1.42 1.75
N GLY A 239 0.33 0.75 2.38
CA GLY A 239 1.76 1.06 2.24
C GLY A 239 2.28 0.83 0.82
N LEU A 240 1.87 -0.28 0.19
CA LEU A 240 2.35 -0.69 -1.13
C LEU A 240 1.67 0.05 -2.28
N THR A 241 0.35 0.14 -2.27
CA THR A 241 -0.45 0.63 -3.40
C THR A 241 -1.05 2.03 -3.16
N GLY A 242 -1.05 2.52 -1.93
CA GLY A 242 -1.75 3.74 -1.54
C GLY A 242 -3.28 3.58 -1.42
N LEU A 243 -3.85 2.44 -1.83
CA LEU A 243 -5.28 2.16 -1.83
C LEU A 243 -5.69 1.36 -0.59
N ALA A 244 -6.91 1.61 -0.09
CA ALA A 244 -7.51 0.68 0.84
C ALA A 244 -7.82 -0.66 0.13
N PRO A 245 -7.78 -1.81 0.83
CA PRO A 245 -8.02 -3.12 0.21
C PRO A 245 -9.35 -3.21 -0.55
N ASN A 246 -10.43 -2.66 0.01
CA ASN A 246 -11.74 -2.63 -0.65
C ASN A 246 -11.70 -1.87 -1.98
N ASP A 247 -11.00 -0.73 -2.02
CA ASP A 247 -10.87 0.08 -3.23
C ASP A 247 -10.03 -0.64 -4.28
N TYR A 248 -8.95 -1.29 -3.86
CA TYR A 248 -8.10 -2.07 -4.75
C TYR A 248 -8.87 -3.21 -5.41
N VAL A 249 -9.58 -4.02 -4.61
CA VAL A 249 -10.40 -5.15 -5.13
C VAL A 249 -11.51 -4.64 -6.05
N ARG A 250 -12.19 -3.54 -5.65
CA ARG A 250 -13.20 -2.92 -6.50
C ARG A 250 -12.63 -2.44 -7.84
N ASN A 251 -11.48 -1.77 -7.82
CA ASN A 251 -10.81 -1.31 -9.04
C ASN A 251 -10.43 -2.50 -9.94
N PHE A 252 -9.92 -3.59 -9.36
CA PHE A 252 -9.62 -4.82 -10.07
C PHE A 252 -10.86 -5.40 -10.76
N LYS A 253 -11.98 -5.50 -10.02
CA LYS A 253 -13.27 -5.98 -10.56
C LYS A 253 -13.78 -5.06 -11.68
N MET A 254 -13.63 -3.74 -11.54
CA MET A 254 -14.06 -2.79 -12.60
C MET A 254 -13.26 -2.95 -13.89
N LYS A 255 -11.95 -3.14 -13.80
CA LYS A 255 -11.11 -3.39 -14.99
C LYS A 255 -11.48 -4.69 -15.70
N LYS A 256 -11.69 -5.76 -14.93
CA LYS A 256 -12.18 -7.03 -15.48
C LYS A 256 -13.53 -6.86 -16.20
N ALA A 257 -14.44 -6.11 -15.56
CA ALA A 257 -15.75 -5.81 -16.18
C ALA A 257 -15.61 -5.02 -17.48
N ALA A 258 -14.74 -4.02 -17.53
CA ALA A 258 -14.47 -3.26 -18.75
C ALA A 258 -13.99 -4.17 -19.89
N LYS A 259 -13.05 -5.10 -19.60
CA LYS A 259 -12.59 -6.09 -20.58
C LYS A 259 -13.74 -6.95 -21.12
N LEU A 260 -14.58 -7.48 -20.24
CA LEU A 260 -15.76 -8.28 -20.64
C LEU A 260 -16.77 -7.48 -21.49
N ILE A 261 -16.95 -6.18 -21.19
CA ILE A 261 -17.80 -5.28 -21.99
C ILE A 261 -17.24 -5.13 -23.41
N LEU A 262 -15.92 -5.01 -23.57
CA LEU A 262 -15.26 -4.83 -24.86
C LEU A 262 -15.23 -6.12 -25.68
N GLU A 263 -15.08 -7.28 -25.06
CA GLU A 263 -15.22 -8.59 -25.71
C GLU A 263 -16.61 -8.79 -26.31
N GLY A 264 -17.63 -8.17 -25.73
CA GLY A 264 -18.96 -8.03 -26.34
C GLY A 264 -19.84 -9.25 -26.31
N ASN A 265 -19.39 -10.36 -25.69
CA ASN A 265 -20.06 -11.66 -25.68
C ASN A 265 -21.15 -11.77 -24.62
N LEU A 266 -21.22 -10.86 -23.67
CA LEU A 266 -22.06 -10.89 -22.49
C LEU A 266 -22.96 -9.66 -22.41
N SER A 267 -24.13 -9.81 -21.79
CA SER A 267 -24.98 -8.71 -21.36
C SER A 267 -24.44 -8.01 -20.13
N ILE A 268 -24.89 -6.78 -19.86
CA ILE A 268 -24.46 -6.04 -18.66
C ILE A 268 -24.87 -6.75 -17.36
N ALA A 269 -26.01 -7.48 -17.39
CA ALA A 269 -26.45 -8.29 -16.24
C ALA A 269 -25.49 -9.46 -15.98
N GLU A 270 -25.14 -10.21 -17.01
CA GLU A 270 -24.17 -11.32 -16.90
C GLU A 270 -22.78 -10.84 -16.45
N ILE A 271 -22.32 -9.68 -16.94
CA ILE A 271 -21.07 -9.07 -16.51
C ILE A 271 -21.13 -8.68 -15.03
N SER A 272 -22.25 -8.11 -14.56
CA SER A 272 -22.49 -7.80 -13.16
C SER A 272 -22.35 -9.04 -12.28
N ASP A 273 -22.96 -10.17 -12.70
CA ASP A 273 -22.92 -11.43 -11.97
C ASP A 273 -21.50 -12.03 -11.99
N GLN A 274 -20.85 -12.09 -13.16
CA GLN A 274 -19.47 -12.61 -13.29
C GLN A 274 -18.41 -11.78 -12.56
N THR A 275 -18.71 -10.54 -12.22
CA THR A 275 -17.82 -9.67 -11.46
C THR A 275 -18.24 -9.49 -9.99
N GLY A 276 -19.27 -10.24 -9.56
CA GLY A 276 -19.68 -10.30 -8.15
C GLY A 276 -20.26 -9.00 -7.62
N PHE A 277 -21.09 -8.30 -8.41
CA PHE A 277 -21.77 -7.06 -7.98
C PHE A 277 -23.22 -7.27 -7.55
N GLY A 278 -23.67 -8.46 -7.33
CA GLY A 278 -25.00 -8.79 -6.81
C GLY A 278 -26.19 -8.21 -7.56
N THR A 279 -26.13 -6.99 -8.09
CA THR A 279 -27.18 -6.37 -8.94
C THR A 279 -26.62 -5.51 -10.05
N GLN A 280 -27.27 -5.52 -11.21
CA GLN A 280 -26.90 -4.69 -12.37
C GLN A 280 -26.95 -3.18 -12.05
N SER A 281 -27.87 -2.74 -11.18
CA SER A 281 -27.99 -1.33 -10.81
C SER A 281 -26.76 -0.87 -9.98
N HIS A 282 -26.37 -1.67 -9.00
CA HIS A 282 -25.17 -1.42 -8.19
C HIS A 282 -23.91 -1.43 -9.05
N PHE A 283 -23.77 -2.42 -9.94
CA PHE A 283 -22.69 -2.50 -10.93
C PHE A 283 -22.61 -1.24 -11.78
N SER A 284 -23.72 -0.83 -12.42
CA SER A 284 -23.75 0.32 -13.34
C SER A 284 -23.39 1.63 -12.64
N THR A 285 -23.84 1.81 -11.38
CA THR A 285 -23.50 2.98 -10.56
C THR A 285 -22.00 2.98 -10.21
N ALA A 286 -21.45 1.85 -9.78
CA ALA A 286 -20.04 1.71 -9.46
C ALA A 286 -19.14 1.88 -10.69
N PHE A 287 -19.56 1.33 -11.85
CA PHE A 287 -18.86 1.47 -13.11
C PHE A 287 -18.82 2.93 -13.58
N LYS A 288 -19.98 3.64 -13.52
CA LYS A 288 -20.04 5.06 -13.86
C LYS A 288 -19.17 5.91 -12.91
N LYS A 289 -19.15 5.59 -11.62
CA LYS A 289 -18.28 6.27 -10.64
C LYS A 289 -16.79 6.07 -10.98
N TYR A 290 -16.41 4.89 -11.45
CA TYR A 290 -15.02 4.54 -11.75
C TYR A 290 -14.55 5.05 -13.12
N PHE A 291 -15.37 4.86 -14.18
CA PHE A 291 -15.01 5.19 -15.56
C PHE A 291 -15.56 6.55 -16.03
N GLY A 292 -16.38 7.23 -15.24
CA GLY A 292 -17.04 8.49 -15.62
C GLY A 292 -18.23 8.34 -16.56
N VAL A 293 -18.41 7.16 -17.20
CA VAL A 293 -19.46 6.86 -18.19
C VAL A 293 -20.18 5.56 -17.83
N SER A 294 -21.42 5.39 -18.36
CA SER A 294 -22.15 4.14 -18.14
C SER A 294 -21.49 2.96 -18.88
N PRO A 295 -21.72 1.70 -18.47
CA PRO A 295 -21.22 0.52 -19.19
C PRO A 295 -21.61 0.49 -20.67
N LYS A 296 -22.81 0.98 -21.00
CA LYS A 296 -23.32 1.05 -22.37
C LYS A 296 -22.56 2.10 -23.18
N ASP A 297 -22.42 3.32 -22.64
CA ASP A 297 -21.72 4.42 -23.29
C ASP A 297 -20.23 4.09 -23.47
N TYR A 298 -19.63 3.37 -22.50
CA TYR A 298 -18.26 2.89 -22.59
C TYR A 298 -18.04 1.97 -23.79
N LYS A 299 -18.96 1.00 -24.01
CA LYS A 299 -18.94 0.11 -25.17
C LYS A 299 -19.12 0.85 -26.50
N GLU A 300 -20.04 1.83 -26.54
CA GLU A 300 -20.31 2.63 -27.73
C GLU A 300 -19.11 3.53 -28.08
N LYS A 301 -18.53 4.20 -27.11
CA LYS A 301 -17.34 5.04 -27.29
C LYS A 301 -16.19 4.24 -27.87
N TRP A 302 -15.87 3.08 -27.28
CA TRP A 302 -14.80 2.22 -27.78
C TRP A 302 -15.02 1.75 -29.22
N LYS A 303 -16.25 1.34 -29.57
CA LYS A 303 -16.59 0.93 -30.95
C LYS A 303 -16.39 2.07 -31.96
N ALA A 304 -16.75 3.29 -31.59
CA ALA A 304 -16.54 4.47 -32.43
C ALA A 304 -15.05 4.76 -32.65
N GLU A 305 -14.23 4.65 -31.61
CA GLU A 305 -12.77 4.85 -31.70
C GLU A 305 -12.10 3.79 -32.59
N GLN A 306 -12.50 2.52 -32.49
CA GLN A 306 -11.96 1.45 -33.34
C GLN A 306 -12.34 1.65 -34.83
N GLN A 307 -13.56 2.10 -35.09
CA GLN A 307 -13.97 2.43 -36.46
C GLN A 307 -13.19 3.60 -37.05
N GLN A 308 -12.84 4.60 -36.21
CA GLN A 308 -12.05 5.74 -36.64
C GLN A 308 -10.59 5.35 -36.93
N LYS A 309 -9.99 4.51 -36.08
CA LYS A 309 -8.64 3.96 -36.31
C LYS A 309 -8.54 3.12 -37.59
N ASN A 310 -9.59 2.34 -37.91
CA ASN A 310 -9.62 1.52 -39.13
C ASN A 310 -9.89 2.33 -40.42
N ARG A 311 -10.37 3.57 -40.29
CA ARG A 311 -10.54 4.48 -41.46
C ARG A 311 -9.28 5.30 -41.77
N THR A 312 -8.33 5.35 -40.86
CA THR A 312 -7.10 6.14 -40.97
C THR A 312 -5.89 5.28 -41.37
N LYS A 313 -6.07 3.96 -41.45
CA LYS A 313 -5.14 3.00 -42.06
C LYS A 313 -5.56 2.68 -43.51
#